data_c4170b61387414f50e89fd125b3b5adf
#
_entry.id   c4170b61387414f50e89fd125b3b5adf
#
_cell.length_a   1.000
_cell.length_b   1.000
_cell.length_c   1.000
_cell.angle_alpha   90.00
_cell.angle_beta   90.00
_cell.angle_gamma   90.00
#
_symmetry.space_group_name_H-M   'P 1'
#
loop_
_entity.id
_entity.type
_entity.pdbx_description
1 polymer ?
#
loop_
_entity_poly.entity_id
_entity_poly.type
_entity_poly.pdbx_seq_one_letter_code
_entity_poly.pdbx_strand_id
1 'polypeptide(L)'
;MLKRARVLAALALALALGACGGKDFSDLDQFMAEKKARPGGVIAPIPTFKAYEPFAYSATRMRSPFDRPIAVRDIARLAGKNAIKPDTERPKEFLEQFTFDSLSMVGTLARGGREWALVRDPDGGIHRVTEGNFLGRDHGKIVELTDTYLAVVEIVSDGTSEGWVERPRTIELSGL
;
A
#
# COMPACT_ATOMS: atom_id res chain seq x y z
N MET A 1 86.18 40.15 -53.34
CA MET A 1 85.75 38.89 -52.74
C MET A 1 84.49 39.08 -51.87
N LEU A 2 84.38 40.10 -51.09
CA LEU A 2 83.31 40.37 -50.15
C LEU A 2 81.88 40.53 -50.78
N LYS A 3 81.80 41.12 -51.99
CA LYS A 3 80.54 41.31 -52.70
C LYS A 3 79.90 39.95 -53.18
N ARG A 4 80.78 39.04 -53.66
CA ARG A 4 80.34 37.72 -54.07
C ARG A 4 79.83 36.85 -52.91
N ALA A 5 80.47 36.96 -51.75
CA ALA A 5 80.03 36.25 -50.58
C ALA A 5 78.65 36.74 -50.06
N ARG A 6 78.34 38.02 -50.14
CA ARG A 6 77.03 38.60 -49.75
C ARG A 6 75.94 38.18 -50.70
N VAL A 7 76.23 38.07 -52.02
CA VAL A 7 75.24 37.59 -53.00
C VAL A 7 74.91 36.10 -52.80
N LEU A 8 75.94 35.30 -52.52
CA LEU A 8 75.74 33.89 -52.19
C LEU A 8 74.95 33.69 -50.90
N ALA A 9 75.19 34.47 -49.88
CA ALA A 9 74.46 34.43 -48.63
C ALA A 9 72.98 34.84 -48.83
N ALA A 10 72.73 35.88 -49.62
CA ALA A 10 71.36 36.32 -49.94
C ALA A 10 70.58 35.26 -50.76
N LEU A 11 71.27 34.60 -51.67
CA LEU A 11 70.70 33.54 -52.49
C LEU A 11 70.37 32.30 -51.64
N ALA A 12 71.21 31.89 -50.72
CA ALA A 12 71.03 30.82 -49.79
C ALA A 12 69.83 31.10 -48.81
N LEU A 13 69.70 32.33 -48.34
CA LEU A 13 68.61 32.77 -47.48
C LEU A 13 67.29 32.77 -48.23
N ALA A 14 67.22 33.17 -49.50
CA ALA A 14 66.05 33.13 -50.34
C ALA A 14 65.55 31.68 -50.62
N LEU A 15 66.49 30.75 -50.83
CA LEU A 15 66.25 29.35 -51.01
C LEU A 15 65.68 28.68 -49.71
N ALA A 16 66.19 29.08 -48.55
CA ALA A 16 65.75 28.59 -47.27
C ALA A 16 64.33 29.07 -46.91
N LEU A 17 63.99 30.30 -47.33
CA LEU A 17 62.60 30.81 -47.14
C LEU A 17 61.55 30.17 -48.04
N GLY A 18 61.97 29.67 -49.23
CA GLY A 18 61.09 28.96 -50.17
C GLY A 18 60.79 27.49 -49.77
N ALA A 19 61.56 26.93 -48.84
CA ALA A 19 61.43 25.54 -48.41
C ALA A 19 60.26 25.29 -47.44
N CYS A 20 59.65 26.35 -46.96
CA CYS A 20 58.39 26.21 -46.20
C CYS A 20 57.23 25.95 -47.15
N GLY A 21 57.31 24.86 -47.91
CA GLY A 21 56.15 24.33 -48.68
C GLY A 21 55.00 24.03 -47.72
N GLY A 22 53.84 24.67 -47.93
CA GLY A 22 52.69 24.45 -47.13
C GLY A 22 52.35 22.94 -47.08
N LYS A 23 52.09 22.44 -45.90
CA LYS A 23 51.62 21.09 -45.76
C LYS A 23 50.30 21.01 -46.52
N ASP A 24 50.29 20.23 -47.59
CA ASP A 24 49.12 19.97 -48.39
C ASP A 24 48.23 19.03 -47.57
N PHE A 25 47.06 19.48 -47.16
CA PHE A 25 46.04 18.72 -46.42
C PHE A 25 44.86 18.43 -47.33
N SER A 26 45.04 18.43 -48.63
CA SER A 26 43.97 18.18 -49.61
C SER A 26 43.29 16.84 -49.41
N ASP A 27 44.01 15.83 -48.94
CA ASP A 27 43.50 14.52 -48.58
C ASP A 27 42.53 14.59 -47.41
N LEU A 28 42.87 15.37 -46.40
CA LEU A 28 42.04 15.59 -45.21
C LEU A 28 40.77 16.41 -45.55
N ASP A 29 40.95 17.46 -46.35
CA ASP A 29 39.84 18.27 -46.81
C ASP A 29 38.87 17.46 -47.67
N GLN A 30 39.39 16.61 -48.52
CA GLN A 30 38.56 15.68 -49.33
C GLN A 30 37.82 14.68 -48.42
N PHE A 31 38.50 14.10 -47.44
CA PHE A 31 37.89 13.19 -46.50
C PHE A 31 36.76 13.87 -45.69
N MET A 32 37.01 15.09 -45.24
CA MET A 32 36.00 15.87 -44.50
C MET A 32 34.80 16.22 -45.38
N ALA A 33 35.07 16.59 -46.66
CA ALA A 33 34.00 16.86 -47.63
C ALA A 33 33.16 15.61 -47.90
N GLU A 34 33.81 14.45 -48.07
CA GLU A 34 33.10 13.16 -48.25
C GLU A 34 32.23 12.82 -47.01
N LYS A 35 32.75 12.99 -45.83
CA LYS A 35 32.02 12.72 -44.58
C LYS A 35 30.82 13.66 -44.39
N LYS A 36 31.01 14.95 -44.72
CA LYS A 36 29.91 15.94 -44.65
C LYS A 36 28.85 15.71 -45.72
N ALA A 37 29.25 15.21 -46.91
CA ALA A 37 28.32 14.91 -47.99
C ALA A 37 27.47 13.65 -47.75
N ARG A 38 27.86 12.81 -46.79
CA ARG A 38 27.06 11.63 -46.47
C ARG A 38 25.67 12.06 -45.94
N PRO A 39 24.58 11.57 -46.52
CA PRO A 39 23.27 11.88 -46.00
C PRO A 39 23.17 11.45 -44.56
N GLY A 40 22.75 12.36 -43.67
CA GLY A 40 22.47 12.03 -42.31
C GLY A 40 21.44 10.92 -42.22
N GLY A 41 21.68 9.95 -41.34
CA GLY A 41 20.69 8.87 -41.14
C GLY A 41 19.33 9.44 -40.71
N VAL A 42 18.26 8.74 -41.04
CA VAL A 42 16.93 9.08 -40.56
C VAL A 42 16.90 8.86 -39.04
N ILE A 43 16.75 9.92 -38.27
CA ILE A 43 16.53 9.83 -36.82
C ILE A 43 15.10 9.36 -36.67
N ALA A 44 14.93 8.15 -36.09
CA ALA A 44 13.60 7.67 -35.76
C ALA A 44 12.90 8.65 -34.80
N PRO A 45 11.61 8.96 -35.02
CA PRO A 45 10.89 9.81 -34.09
C PRO A 45 10.90 9.18 -32.69
N ILE A 46 11.00 10.03 -31.66
CA ILE A 46 10.92 9.60 -30.28
C ILE A 46 9.61 8.85 -30.07
N PRO A 47 9.61 7.62 -29.50
CA PRO A 47 8.38 6.91 -29.22
C PRO A 47 7.46 7.76 -28.36
N THR A 48 6.21 7.90 -28.81
CA THR A 48 5.19 8.61 -28.05
C THR A 48 4.91 7.83 -26.78
N PHE A 49 5.03 8.47 -25.63
CA PHE A 49 4.61 7.90 -24.36
C PHE A 49 3.09 7.66 -24.39
N LYS A 50 2.67 6.41 -24.23
CA LYS A 50 1.31 6.15 -23.80
C LYS A 50 1.23 6.58 -22.33
N ALA A 51 0.32 7.52 -22.03
CA ALA A 51 0.05 7.87 -20.63
C ALA A 51 -0.30 6.59 -19.88
N TYR A 52 0.47 6.27 -18.83
CA TYR A 52 0.14 5.18 -17.94
C TYR A 52 -1.10 5.61 -17.13
N GLU A 53 -2.21 4.94 -17.34
CA GLU A 53 -3.35 5.09 -16.46
C GLU A 53 -3.00 4.39 -15.14
N PRO A 54 -2.92 5.14 -14.02
CA PRO A 54 -2.62 4.52 -12.74
C PRO A 54 -3.71 3.51 -12.41
N PHE A 55 -3.32 2.28 -12.17
CA PHE A 55 -4.24 1.25 -11.71
C PHE A 55 -4.76 1.63 -10.33
N ALA A 56 -6.05 1.93 -10.24
CA ALA A 56 -6.72 2.13 -8.96
C ALA A 56 -7.03 0.77 -8.34
N TYR A 57 -6.40 0.45 -7.22
CA TYR A 57 -6.70 -0.78 -6.47
C TYR A 57 -8.08 -0.66 -5.84
N SER A 58 -9.07 -1.34 -6.43
CA SER A 58 -10.48 -1.30 -6.00
C SER A 58 -10.81 -2.28 -4.86
N ALA A 59 -9.89 -3.18 -4.53
CA ALA A 59 -10.10 -4.24 -3.55
C ALA A 59 -9.64 -3.88 -2.12
N THR A 60 -9.32 -2.61 -1.84
CA THR A 60 -8.91 -2.14 -0.50
C THR A 60 -9.97 -2.37 0.57
N ARG A 61 -11.24 -2.53 0.18
CA ARG A 61 -12.36 -2.84 1.09
C ARG A 61 -12.67 -4.33 1.18
N MET A 62 -11.96 -5.15 0.42
CA MET A 62 -12.11 -6.59 0.51
C MET A 62 -11.20 -7.13 1.59
N ARG A 63 -11.64 -8.18 2.28
CA ARG A 63 -10.82 -8.90 3.23
C ARG A 63 -9.54 -9.39 2.55
N SER A 64 -8.41 -9.26 3.26
CA SER A 64 -7.13 -9.78 2.78
C SER A 64 -7.21 -11.29 2.54
N PRO A 65 -6.75 -11.81 1.40
CA PRO A 65 -6.71 -13.27 1.17
C PRO A 65 -5.75 -14.01 2.11
N PHE A 66 -4.90 -13.29 2.85
CA PHE A 66 -3.97 -13.84 3.83
C PHE A 66 -4.53 -13.85 5.25
N ASP A 67 -5.64 -13.17 5.49
CA ASP A 67 -6.31 -13.23 6.78
C ASP A 67 -6.93 -14.61 6.97
N ARG A 68 -6.76 -15.17 8.16
CA ARG A 68 -7.37 -16.45 8.50
C ARG A 68 -8.88 -16.32 8.39
N PRO A 69 -9.57 -17.26 7.69
CA PRO A 69 -11.03 -17.29 7.75
C PRO A 69 -11.45 -17.48 9.20
N ILE A 70 -12.32 -16.60 9.69
CA ILE A 70 -12.93 -16.73 11.01
C ILE A 70 -13.86 -17.94 10.92
N ALA A 71 -13.44 -19.06 11.50
CA ALA A 71 -14.29 -20.22 11.55
C ALA A 71 -15.24 -20.06 12.72
N VAL A 72 -16.55 -20.03 12.45
CA VAL A 72 -17.61 -20.00 13.49
C VAL A 72 -17.41 -21.09 14.55
N ARG A 73 -16.82 -22.23 14.16
CA ARG A 73 -16.46 -23.32 15.07
C ARG A 73 -15.39 -22.96 16.11
N ASP A 74 -14.48 -22.03 15.77
CA ASP A 74 -13.42 -21.61 16.68
C ASP A 74 -13.98 -20.65 17.73
N ILE A 75 -14.92 -19.81 17.35
CA ILE A 75 -15.64 -18.91 18.27
C ILE A 75 -16.48 -19.74 19.25
N ALA A 76 -17.18 -20.77 18.78
CA ALA A 76 -17.97 -21.66 19.63
C ALA A 76 -17.12 -22.44 20.67
N ARG A 77 -15.83 -22.64 20.42
CA ARG A 77 -14.89 -23.24 21.40
C ARG A 77 -14.48 -22.28 22.52
N LEU A 78 -14.51 -20.96 22.24
CA LEU A 78 -14.20 -19.92 23.21
C LEU A 78 -15.37 -19.69 24.17
N ALA A 79 -16.57 -20.06 23.78
CA ALA A 79 -17.82 -19.92 24.53
C ALA A 79 -17.94 -20.93 25.65
N GLY A 80 -17.14 -21.38 26.37
CA GLY A 80 -17.14 -22.25 27.57
C GLY A 80 -18.27 -23.28 27.69
N LYS A 81 -17.98 -24.42 28.30
CA LYS A 81 -18.91 -25.57 28.49
C LYS A 81 -19.90 -25.40 29.67
N ASN A 82 -20.20 -24.20 30.09
CA ASN A 82 -21.15 -24.00 31.19
C ASN A 82 -22.59 -24.08 30.67
N ALA A 83 -23.53 -24.47 31.58
CA ALA A 83 -24.94 -24.55 31.24
C ALA A 83 -25.38 -23.27 30.50
N ILE A 84 -25.87 -23.45 29.29
CA ILE A 84 -26.31 -22.38 28.40
C ILE A 84 -27.57 -21.75 29.00
N LYS A 85 -27.36 -20.73 29.84
CA LYS A 85 -28.43 -19.92 30.40
C LYS A 85 -27.93 -18.50 30.59
N PRO A 86 -28.68 -17.48 30.14
CA PRO A 86 -28.26 -16.10 30.35
C PRO A 86 -28.29 -15.75 31.82
N ASP A 87 -27.29 -15.03 32.29
CA ASP A 87 -27.28 -14.44 33.62
C ASP A 87 -28.17 -13.19 33.60
N THR A 88 -29.37 -13.32 34.13
CA THR A 88 -30.38 -12.24 34.19
C THR A 88 -30.26 -11.39 35.45
N GLU A 89 -29.44 -11.80 36.43
CA GLU A 89 -29.27 -11.06 37.69
C GLU A 89 -28.21 -9.98 37.63
N ARG A 90 -27.31 -10.06 36.65
CA ARG A 90 -26.31 -9.02 36.44
C ARG A 90 -26.91 -7.71 35.92
N PRO A 91 -26.35 -6.55 36.28
CA PRO A 91 -26.73 -5.29 35.67
C PRO A 91 -26.40 -5.32 34.17
N LYS A 92 -27.34 -4.87 33.34
CA LYS A 92 -27.12 -4.78 31.88
C LYS A 92 -26.15 -3.64 31.54
N GLU A 93 -25.28 -3.90 30.60
CA GLU A 93 -24.40 -2.89 30.03
C GLU A 93 -25.15 -2.02 29.00
N PHE A 94 -24.62 -0.81 28.75
CA PHE A 94 -25.27 0.16 27.87
C PHE A 94 -25.54 -0.39 26.46
N LEU A 95 -24.58 -1.11 25.88
CA LEU A 95 -24.70 -1.64 24.51
C LEU A 95 -25.70 -2.81 24.38
N GLU A 96 -26.19 -3.36 25.47
CA GLU A 96 -27.26 -4.36 25.45
C GLU A 96 -28.66 -3.78 25.17
N GLN A 97 -28.79 -2.46 25.09
CA GLN A 97 -30.04 -1.80 24.70
C GLN A 97 -30.29 -1.90 23.19
N PHE A 98 -29.22 -2.07 22.41
CA PHE A 98 -29.25 -2.08 20.95
C PHE A 98 -29.27 -3.50 20.41
N THR A 99 -29.77 -3.65 19.19
CA THR A 99 -29.68 -4.95 18.48
C THR A 99 -28.24 -5.13 17.99
N PHE A 100 -27.77 -6.37 17.97
CA PHE A 100 -26.40 -6.68 17.52
C PHE A 100 -26.08 -6.07 16.14
N ASP A 101 -27.04 -6.19 15.19
CA ASP A 101 -26.86 -5.72 13.80
C ASP A 101 -26.81 -4.19 13.67
N SER A 102 -27.21 -3.45 14.70
CA SER A 102 -27.11 -1.98 14.71
C SER A 102 -25.77 -1.46 15.24
N LEU A 103 -24.95 -2.35 15.76
CA LEU A 103 -23.63 -2.01 16.30
C LEU A 103 -22.56 -2.19 15.22
N SER A 104 -21.56 -1.32 15.20
CA SER A 104 -20.44 -1.41 14.26
C SER A 104 -19.11 -1.16 14.96
N MET A 105 -18.12 -1.98 14.69
CA MET A 105 -16.75 -1.75 15.15
C MET A 105 -16.11 -0.69 14.26
N VAL A 106 -15.56 0.36 14.87
CA VAL A 106 -14.97 1.51 14.16
C VAL A 106 -13.47 1.65 14.40
N GLY A 107 -12.90 0.86 15.30
CA GLY A 107 -11.47 0.89 15.58
C GLY A 107 -11.10 0.08 16.79
N THR A 108 -9.80 0.07 17.08
CA THR A 108 -9.21 -0.47 18.31
C THR A 108 -8.40 0.60 19.03
N LEU A 109 -8.21 0.42 20.31
CA LEU A 109 -7.40 1.29 21.16
C LEU A 109 -6.55 0.43 22.10
N ALA A 110 -5.24 0.55 21.98
CA ALA A 110 -4.30 -0.09 22.90
C ALA A 110 -3.66 0.95 23.84
N ARG A 111 -3.70 0.70 25.13
CA ARG A 111 -3.03 1.55 26.13
C ARG A 111 -2.62 0.74 27.35
N GLY A 112 -1.35 0.83 27.72
CA GLY A 112 -0.85 0.18 28.94
C GLY A 112 -0.97 -1.36 28.94
N GLY A 113 -0.81 -1.99 27.77
CA GLY A 113 -0.93 -3.45 27.60
C GLY A 113 -2.37 -3.98 27.65
N ARG A 114 -3.35 -3.11 27.59
CA ARG A 114 -4.77 -3.47 27.45
C ARG A 114 -5.30 -3.00 26.11
N GLU A 115 -6.14 -3.81 25.53
CA GLU A 115 -6.80 -3.54 24.24
C GLU A 115 -8.30 -3.36 24.44
N TRP A 116 -8.86 -2.42 23.69
CA TRP A 116 -10.30 -2.15 23.61
C TRP A 116 -10.72 -2.05 22.16
N ALA A 117 -11.89 -2.55 21.86
CA ALA A 117 -12.56 -2.19 20.63
C ALA A 117 -13.41 -0.93 20.86
N LEU A 118 -13.53 -0.16 19.80
CA LEU A 118 -14.43 0.99 19.71
C LEU A 118 -15.66 0.57 18.92
N VAL A 119 -16.80 0.52 19.58
CA VAL A 119 -18.08 0.13 18.99
C VAL A 119 -18.96 1.38 18.90
N ARG A 120 -19.48 1.63 17.72
CA ARG A 120 -20.45 2.69 17.45
C ARG A 120 -21.86 2.14 17.58
N ASP A 121 -22.70 2.85 18.32
CA ASP A 121 -24.12 2.63 18.43
C ASP A 121 -24.88 3.32 17.28
N PRO A 122 -26.19 3.04 17.09
CA PRO A 122 -27.00 3.65 16.04
C PRO A 122 -27.22 5.16 16.24
N ASP A 123 -27.04 5.69 17.44
CA ASP A 123 -27.14 7.11 17.76
C ASP A 123 -25.84 7.88 17.46
N GLY A 124 -24.78 7.16 17.04
CA GLY A 124 -23.46 7.71 16.71
C GLY A 124 -22.51 7.80 17.88
N GLY A 125 -22.88 7.33 19.05
CA GLY A 125 -22.01 7.22 20.24
C GLY A 125 -20.91 6.17 20.03
N ILE A 126 -19.71 6.43 20.55
CA ILE A 126 -18.58 5.48 20.48
C ILE A 126 -18.26 4.98 21.88
N HIS A 127 -18.32 3.68 22.04
CA HIS A 127 -18.13 3.00 23.33
C HIS A 127 -16.91 2.11 23.29
N ARG A 128 -16.16 2.09 24.39
CA ARG A 128 -15.00 1.20 24.54
C ARG A 128 -15.48 -0.10 25.17
N VAL A 129 -15.16 -1.20 24.54
CA VAL A 129 -15.47 -2.55 25.03
C VAL A 129 -14.21 -3.41 25.04
N THR A 130 -14.19 -4.41 25.89
CA THR A 130 -13.11 -5.40 25.98
C THR A 130 -13.70 -6.81 26.11
N GLU A 131 -12.86 -7.82 26.08
CA GLU A 131 -13.28 -9.20 26.35
C GLU A 131 -14.02 -9.30 27.69
N GLY A 132 -15.10 -10.05 27.71
CA GLY A 132 -15.98 -10.23 28.87
C GLY A 132 -17.10 -9.21 28.97
N ASN A 133 -17.08 -8.06 28.28
CA ASN A 133 -18.20 -7.13 28.19
C ASN A 133 -19.37 -7.72 27.40
N PHE A 134 -20.53 -7.13 27.58
CA PHE A 134 -21.76 -7.56 26.94
C PHE A 134 -22.29 -6.51 25.97
N LEU A 135 -22.87 -6.95 24.88
CA LEU A 135 -23.50 -6.11 23.87
C LEU A 135 -24.62 -6.89 23.13
N GLY A 136 -25.56 -6.14 22.58
CA GLY A 136 -26.71 -6.74 21.92
C GLY A 136 -27.79 -7.24 22.89
N ARG A 137 -29.04 -7.27 22.43
CA ARG A 137 -30.21 -7.65 23.26
C ARG A 137 -30.21 -9.10 23.68
N ASP A 138 -29.51 -9.94 22.95
CA ASP A 138 -29.51 -11.39 23.12
C ASP A 138 -28.33 -11.87 24.00
N HIS A 139 -28.01 -11.10 25.02
CA HIS A 139 -26.96 -11.43 26.01
C HIS A 139 -25.58 -11.71 25.38
N GLY A 140 -25.23 -11.00 24.30
CA GLY A 140 -23.99 -11.23 23.56
C GLY A 140 -22.76 -10.90 24.40
N LYS A 141 -21.96 -11.91 24.73
CA LYS A 141 -20.70 -11.76 25.45
C LYS A 141 -19.53 -11.70 24.49
N ILE A 142 -18.68 -10.70 24.63
CA ILE A 142 -17.42 -10.60 23.87
C ILE A 142 -16.46 -11.66 24.36
N VAL A 143 -16.06 -12.58 23.48
CA VAL A 143 -15.18 -13.71 23.80
C VAL A 143 -13.78 -13.56 23.21
N GLU A 144 -13.64 -12.73 22.19
CA GLU A 144 -12.36 -12.44 21.56
C GLU A 144 -12.37 -11.03 20.93
N LEU A 145 -11.26 -10.33 21.09
CA LEU A 145 -11.04 -9.01 20.51
C LEU A 145 -9.77 -9.05 19.68
N THR A 146 -9.88 -8.62 18.43
CA THR A 146 -8.74 -8.48 17.51
C THR A 146 -8.75 -7.10 16.86
N ASP A 147 -7.69 -6.76 16.14
CA ASP A 147 -7.59 -5.49 15.41
C ASP A 147 -8.64 -5.35 14.30
N THR A 148 -9.21 -6.45 13.84
CA THR A 148 -10.09 -6.49 12.66
C THR A 148 -11.52 -6.92 12.98
N TYR A 149 -11.77 -7.57 14.11
CA TYR A 149 -13.09 -8.04 14.49
C TYR A 149 -13.26 -8.21 16.00
N LEU A 150 -14.52 -8.22 16.41
CA LEU A 150 -14.99 -8.69 17.71
C LEU A 150 -15.75 -10.00 17.52
N ALA A 151 -15.36 -11.04 18.25
CA ALA A 151 -16.13 -12.27 18.35
C ALA A 151 -17.04 -12.21 19.58
N VAL A 152 -18.31 -12.49 19.36
CA VAL A 152 -19.38 -12.42 20.36
C VAL A 152 -20.16 -13.72 20.36
N VAL A 153 -20.54 -14.19 21.52
CA VAL A 153 -21.43 -15.32 21.68
C VAL A 153 -22.74 -14.81 22.30
N GLU A 154 -23.82 -14.86 21.53
CA GLU A 154 -25.16 -14.55 21.98
C GLU A 154 -25.81 -15.79 22.57
N ILE A 155 -26.68 -15.61 23.55
CA ILE A 155 -27.52 -16.66 24.12
C ILE A 155 -28.98 -16.38 23.72
N VAL A 156 -29.50 -17.18 22.83
CA VAL A 156 -30.86 -17.02 22.29
C VAL A 156 -31.74 -18.20 22.70
N SER A 157 -33.04 -17.95 22.84
CA SER A 157 -33.97 -19.02 23.08
C SER A 157 -34.09 -19.95 21.86
N ASP A 158 -34.12 -21.24 22.07
CA ASP A 158 -34.37 -22.25 21.03
C ASP A 158 -35.84 -22.43 20.68
N GLY A 159 -36.72 -21.63 21.34
CA GLY A 159 -38.18 -21.70 21.15
C GLY A 159 -38.85 -22.65 22.13
N THR A 160 -38.17 -23.37 22.99
CA THR A 160 -38.73 -24.15 24.08
C THR A 160 -38.76 -23.33 25.38
N SER A 161 -39.54 -23.76 26.38
CA SER A 161 -39.75 -22.99 27.60
C SER A 161 -38.49 -22.80 28.47
N GLU A 162 -37.47 -23.65 28.29
CA GLU A 162 -36.24 -23.61 29.06
C GLU A 162 -34.96 -23.78 28.18
N GLY A 163 -35.16 -23.87 26.86
CA GLY A 163 -34.06 -24.13 25.94
C GLY A 163 -33.34 -22.82 25.52
N TRP A 164 -32.05 -22.85 25.68
CA TRP A 164 -31.15 -21.76 25.22
C TRP A 164 -30.05 -22.34 24.37
N VAL A 165 -29.66 -21.60 23.31
CA VAL A 165 -28.60 -22.00 22.41
C VAL A 165 -27.59 -20.83 22.25
N GLU A 166 -26.34 -21.19 22.13
CA GLU A 166 -25.26 -20.23 21.80
C GLU A 166 -25.27 -19.97 20.31
N ARG A 167 -25.24 -18.69 19.95
CA ARG A 167 -25.12 -18.21 18.59
C ARG A 167 -23.85 -17.37 18.44
N PRO A 168 -22.77 -17.92 17.90
CA PRO A 168 -21.56 -17.14 17.65
C PRO A 168 -21.78 -16.14 16.54
N ARG A 169 -21.32 -14.90 16.77
CA ARG A 169 -21.40 -13.78 15.82
C ARG A 169 -20.11 -12.98 15.82
N THR A 170 -19.89 -12.23 14.77
CA THR A 170 -18.75 -11.32 14.65
C THR A 170 -19.17 -9.96 14.18
N ILE A 171 -18.52 -8.92 14.73
CA ILE A 171 -18.59 -7.56 14.20
C ILE A 171 -17.21 -7.26 13.59
N GLU A 172 -17.17 -7.08 12.28
CA GLU A 172 -15.95 -6.72 11.58
C GLU A 172 -15.70 -5.21 11.63
N LEU A 173 -14.44 -4.80 11.56
CA LEU A 173 -14.06 -3.39 11.52
C LEU A 173 -14.63 -2.72 10.28
N SER A 174 -15.46 -1.70 10.48
CA SER A 174 -16.09 -0.94 9.41
C SER A 174 -15.06 0.01 8.78
N GLY A 175 -14.76 -0.20 7.51
CA GLY A 175 -13.90 0.71 6.74
C GLY A 175 -12.55 0.16 6.31
N LEU A 176 -12.33 -1.14 6.41
CA LEU A 176 -11.25 -1.83 5.71
C LEU A 176 -11.64 -2.17 4.28
#